data_423df5beda0e8cef09ffd3a634052fd4
#
_entry.id   423df5beda0e8cef09ffd3a634052fd4
#
_cell.length_a   1.000
_cell.length_b   1.000
_cell.length_c   1.000
_cell.angle_alpha   90.00
_cell.angle_beta   90.00
_cell.angle_gamma   90.00
#
_symmetry.space_group_name_H-M   'P 1'
#
loop_
_entity.id
_entity.type
_entity.pdbx_description
1 polymer ?
#
loop_
_entity_poly.entity_id
_entity_poly.type
_entity_poly.pdbx_seq_one_letter_code
_entity_poly.pdbx_strand_id
1 'polypeptide(L)'
;MRKTFKHFLSFVAVFALLFTLGTEAMAAKKSKTLKNTQKKGFVRCGVSQGLPGFSNADAAGNWTGVDVDVCRAVAAAVLGDASKVKFTPLSAKERFTALTAGEIDILSRNTTWTLSRDADIGLTFVG
;
A
#
# COMPACT_ATOMS: atom_id res chain seq x y z
N MET A 1 28.41 39.09 39.26
CA MET A 1 28.12 38.82 37.81
C MET A 1 28.65 37.48 37.24
N ARG A 2 29.75 36.89 37.74
CA ARG A 2 30.28 35.63 37.16
C ARG A 2 29.49 34.33 37.50
N LYS A 3 28.77 34.31 38.63
CA LYS A 3 28.00 33.10 39.05
C LYS A 3 26.68 32.94 38.32
N THR A 4 25.96 34.02 38.00
CA THR A 4 24.68 33.99 37.27
C THR A 4 24.85 33.61 35.81
N PHE A 5 25.99 33.91 35.19
CA PHE A 5 26.27 33.57 33.79
C PHE A 5 26.51 32.04 33.62
N LYS A 6 27.11 31.37 34.62
CA LYS A 6 27.32 29.91 34.59
C LYS A 6 26.01 29.13 34.67
N HIS A 7 25.05 29.59 35.46
CA HIS A 7 23.75 28.93 35.57
C HIS A 7 22.89 29.14 34.31
N PHE A 8 23.00 30.30 33.65
CA PHE A 8 22.33 30.57 32.39
C PHE A 8 22.84 29.69 31.25
N LEU A 9 24.16 29.49 31.17
CA LEU A 9 24.77 28.61 30.16
C LEU A 9 24.39 27.13 30.39
N SER A 10 24.26 26.70 31.66
CA SER A 10 23.85 25.35 32.03
C SER A 10 22.36 25.07 31.67
N PHE A 11 21.48 26.09 31.81
CA PHE A 11 20.08 25.96 31.49
C PHE A 11 19.82 25.88 29.97
N VAL A 12 20.56 26.63 29.17
CA VAL A 12 20.51 26.60 27.71
C VAL A 12 21.01 25.26 27.16
N ALA A 13 22.08 24.69 27.78
CA ALA A 13 22.59 23.39 27.36
C ALA A 13 21.63 22.23 27.67
N VAL A 14 20.93 22.27 28.80
CA VAL A 14 19.93 21.25 29.16
C VAL A 14 18.68 21.38 28.29
N PHE A 15 18.29 22.60 27.93
CA PHE A 15 17.13 22.82 27.04
C PHE A 15 17.41 22.39 25.58
N ALA A 16 18.65 22.57 25.12
CA ALA A 16 19.08 22.09 23.80
C ALA A 16 19.13 20.55 23.71
N LEU A 17 19.47 19.86 24.82
CA LEU A 17 19.48 18.38 24.85
C LEU A 17 18.06 17.76 24.82
N LEU A 18 17.07 18.47 25.35
CA LEU A 18 15.66 18.00 25.35
C LEU A 18 14.98 18.12 23.98
N PHE A 19 15.51 18.95 23.07
CA PHE A 19 14.93 19.14 21.73
C PHE A 19 15.43 18.10 20.71
N THR A 20 16.46 17.30 21.03
CA THR A 20 17.00 16.30 20.12
C THR A 20 16.40 14.90 20.29
N LEU A 21 15.48 14.70 21.25
CA LEU A 21 14.83 13.42 21.53
C LEU A 21 13.48 13.21 20.81
N GLY A 22 13.14 14.02 19.82
CA GLY A 22 11.77 14.10 19.30
C GLY A 22 11.59 13.92 17.80
N THR A 23 12.49 13.27 17.04
CA THR A 23 12.20 12.93 15.64
C THR A 23 12.86 11.60 15.23
N GLU A 24 12.61 10.54 15.98
CA GLU A 24 12.54 9.25 15.33
C GLU A 24 11.20 9.23 14.58
N ALA A 25 11.20 9.77 13.36
CA ALA A 25 10.16 9.48 12.41
C ALA A 25 10.12 7.95 12.34
N MET A 26 9.05 7.33 12.83
CA MET A 26 8.81 5.90 12.68
C MET A 26 8.82 5.62 11.18
N ALA A 27 10.00 5.29 10.66
CA ALA A 27 10.14 4.78 9.32
C ALA A 27 9.33 3.49 9.29
N ALA A 28 8.08 3.58 8.82
CA ALA A 28 7.17 2.46 8.74
C ALA A 28 7.92 1.35 8.02
N LYS A 29 8.13 0.23 8.71
CA LYS A 29 8.89 -0.91 8.19
C LYS A 29 8.22 -1.33 6.88
N LYS A 30 8.89 -1.05 5.74
CA LYS A 30 8.35 -1.36 4.42
C LYS A 30 7.85 -2.81 4.38
N SER A 31 6.59 -3.01 4.03
CA SER A 31 6.00 -4.35 3.96
C SER A 31 6.79 -5.24 3.00
N LYS A 32 6.80 -6.54 3.24
CA LYS A 32 7.44 -7.52 2.36
C LYS A 32 6.85 -7.47 0.94
N THR A 33 5.53 -7.31 0.84
CA THR A 33 4.82 -7.17 -0.44
C THR A 33 5.31 -5.95 -1.22
N LEU A 34 5.40 -4.78 -0.57
CA LEU A 34 5.89 -3.55 -1.21
C LEU A 34 7.32 -3.72 -1.75
N LYS A 35 8.23 -4.29 -0.94
CA LYS A 35 9.61 -4.55 -1.38
C LYS A 35 9.66 -5.49 -2.59
N ASN A 36 8.87 -6.56 -2.56
CA ASN A 36 8.81 -7.52 -3.65
C ASN A 36 8.24 -6.91 -4.93
N THR A 37 7.19 -6.09 -4.82
CA THR A 37 6.58 -5.38 -5.95
C THR A 37 7.56 -4.39 -6.57
N GLN A 38 8.27 -3.62 -5.75
CA GLN A 38 9.31 -2.71 -6.23
C GLN A 38 10.46 -3.45 -6.94
N LYS A 39 10.88 -4.61 -6.39
CA LYS A 39 11.91 -5.45 -7.03
C LYS A 39 11.46 -6.07 -8.34
N LYS A 40 10.20 -6.50 -8.44
CA LYS A 40 9.62 -7.05 -9.69
C LYS A 40 9.42 -5.98 -10.76
N GLY A 41 9.18 -4.73 -10.36
CA GLY A 41 8.92 -3.60 -11.25
C GLY A 41 7.49 -3.54 -11.81
N PHE A 42 6.54 -4.32 -11.28
CA PHE A 42 5.12 -4.25 -11.62
C PHE A 42 4.24 -4.74 -10.48
N VAL A 43 3.00 -4.24 -10.44
CA VAL A 43 1.95 -4.67 -9.51
C VAL A 43 1.14 -5.80 -10.16
N ARG A 44 0.93 -6.89 -9.44
CA ARG A 44 -0.03 -7.94 -9.84
C ARG A 44 -1.37 -7.62 -9.20
N CYS A 45 -2.36 -7.31 -10.03
CA CYS A 45 -3.68 -6.92 -9.58
C CYS A 45 -4.75 -7.94 -9.99
N GLY A 46 -5.44 -8.51 -9.00
CA GLY A 46 -6.61 -9.33 -9.22
C GLY A 46 -7.84 -8.46 -9.51
N VAL A 47 -8.54 -8.76 -10.58
CA VAL A 47 -9.73 -8.06 -11.05
C VAL A 47 -10.86 -9.03 -11.37
N SER A 48 -12.06 -8.54 -11.67
CA SER A 48 -13.17 -9.38 -12.13
C SER A 48 -12.89 -9.96 -13.53
N GLN A 49 -13.54 -11.08 -13.87
CA GLN A 49 -13.41 -11.75 -15.18
C GLN A 49 -14.15 -11.05 -16.33
N GLY A 50 -14.72 -9.89 -16.08
CA GLY A 50 -15.48 -9.09 -17.02
C GLY A 50 -16.74 -8.55 -16.35
N LEU A 51 -16.64 -7.33 -15.83
CA LEU A 51 -17.76 -6.60 -15.24
C LEU A 51 -17.71 -5.17 -15.79
N PRO A 52 -18.59 -4.82 -16.74
CA PRO A 52 -18.60 -3.50 -17.36
C PRO A 52 -18.65 -2.38 -16.31
N GLY A 53 -17.84 -1.33 -16.50
CA GLY A 53 -17.67 -0.22 -15.55
C GLY A 53 -16.72 -0.48 -14.38
N PHE A 54 -16.49 -1.72 -14.01
CA PHE A 54 -15.56 -2.12 -12.92
C PHE A 54 -14.24 -2.66 -13.45
N SER A 55 -14.26 -3.80 -14.12
CA SER A 55 -13.09 -4.35 -14.79
C SER A 55 -13.53 -5.15 -16.01
N ASN A 56 -13.16 -4.69 -17.17
CA ASN A 56 -13.49 -5.32 -18.43
C ASN A 56 -12.33 -5.19 -19.42
N ALA A 57 -11.99 -6.28 -20.09
CA ALA A 57 -11.01 -6.27 -21.16
C ALA A 57 -11.71 -6.19 -22.50
N ASP A 58 -11.20 -5.38 -23.42
CA ASP A 58 -11.62 -5.38 -24.82
C ASP A 58 -11.01 -6.55 -25.60
N ALA A 59 -11.37 -6.69 -26.86
CA ALA A 59 -10.85 -7.74 -27.74
C ALA A 59 -9.33 -7.64 -27.98
N ALA A 60 -8.75 -6.47 -27.78
CA ALA A 60 -7.30 -6.23 -27.89
C ALA A 60 -6.56 -6.49 -26.56
N GLY A 61 -7.31 -6.83 -25.49
CA GLY A 61 -6.74 -7.07 -24.15
C GLY A 61 -6.53 -5.81 -23.32
N ASN A 62 -7.06 -4.65 -23.74
CA ASN A 62 -6.98 -3.44 -22.92
C ASN A 62 -8.03 -3.48 -21.82
N TRP A 63 -7.59 -3.29 -20.60
CA TRP A 63 -8.44 -3.28 -19.41
C TRP A 63 -8.97 -1.87 -19.12
N THR A 64 -10.25 -1.78 -18.75
CA THR A 64 -10.93 -0.53 -18.39
C THR A 64 -11.86 -0.73 -17.20
N GLY A 65 -12.12 0.36 -16.46
CA GLY A 65 -13.07 0.43 -15.36
C GLY A 65 -12.43 0.81 -14.03
N VAL A 66 -13.27 1.12 -13.03
CA VAL A 66 -12.84 1.68 -11.75
C VAL A 66 -11.85 0.77 -11.00
N ASP A 67 -12.06 -0.54 -11.00
CA ASP A 67 -11.16 -1.51 -10.36
C ASP A 67 -9.77 -1.48 -11.01
N VAL A 68 -9.74 -1.32 -12.33
CA VAL A 68 -8.52 -1.23 -13.14
C VAL A 68 -7.77 0.07 -12.84
N ASP A 69 -8.48 1.18 -12.70
CA ASP A 69 -7.90 2.49 -12.42
C ASP A 69 -7.32 2.56 -11.00
N VAL A 70 -7.95 1.90 -10.03
CA VAL A 70 -7.38 1.72 -8.68
C VAL A 70 -6.04 0.98 -8.77
N CYS A 71 -5.95 -0.11 -9.54
CA CYS A 71 -4.69 -0.84 -9.72
C CYS A 71 -3.60 0.03 -10.36
N ARG A 72 -3.96 0.84 -11.36
CA ARG A 72 -3.04 1.79 -12.01
C ARG A 72 -2.58 2.88 -11.05
N ALA A 73 -3.49 3.40 -10.22
CA ALA A 73 -3.15 4.39 -9.21
C ALA A 73 -2.15 3.84 -8.19
N VAL A 74 -2.34 2.59 -7.73
CA VAL A 74 -1.37 1.91 -6.85
C VAL A 74 -0.02 1.72 -7.55
N ALA A 75 -0.01 1.32 -8.82
CA ALA A 75 1.25 1.18 -9.57
C ALA A 75 1.98 2.53 -9.72
N ALA A 76 1.27 3.60 -10.03
CA ALA A 76 1.82 4.95 -10.08
C ALA A 76 2.43 5.36 -8.73
N ALA A 77 1.72 5.12 -7.62
CA ALA A 77 2.20 5.46 -6.28
C ALA A 77 3.43 4.65 -5.84
N VAL A 78 3.49 3.35 -6.20
CA VAL A 78 4.54 2.42 -5.72
C VAL A 78 5.76 2.40 -6.62
N LEU A 79 5.57 2.58 -7.94
CA LEU A 79 6.57 2.40 -8.99
C LEU A 79 6.80 3.65 -9.85
N GLY A 80 6.03 4.73 -9.63
CA GLY A 80 6.10 5.96 -10.42
C GLY A 80 5.50 5.84 -11.82
N ASP A 81 4.80 4.75 -12.13
CA ASP A 81 4.30 4.48 -13.49
C ASP A 81 3.01 3.65 -13.44
N ALA A 82 1.89 4.25 -13.88
CA ALA A 82 0.57 3.62 -13.90
C ALA A 82 0.46 2.42 -14.88
N SER A 83 1.34 2.32 -15.85
CA SER A 83 1.36 1.23 -16.82
C SER A 83 1.96 -0.07 -16.27
N LYS A 84 2.68 0.00 -15.15
CA LYS A 84 3.35 -1.15 -14.51
C LYS A 84 2.39 -2.01 -13.70
N VAL A 85 1.33 -2.48 -14.34
CA VAL A 85 0.33 -3.40 -13.76
C VAL A 85 0.18 -4.62 -14.65
N LYS A 86 0.05 -5.79 -13.99
CA LYS A 86 -0.43 -7.02 -14.62
C LYS A 86 -1.79 -7.37 -14.03
N PHE A 87 -2.81 -7.41 -14.86
CA PHE A 87 -4.16 -7.78 -14.44
C PHE A 87 -4.33 -9.30 -14.49
N THR A 88 -4.93 -9.85 -13.43
CA THR A 88 -5.28 -11.26 -13.32
C THR A 88 -6.79 -11.36 -13.12
N PRO A 89 -7.55 -11.80 -14.14
CA PRO A 89 -8.98 -12.01 -13.98
C PRO A 89 -9.24 -13.21 -13.07
N LEU A 90 -10.02 -13.00 -12.02
CA LEU A 90 -10.31 -14.02 -11.00
C LEU A 90 -11.82 -14.15 -10.79
N SER A 91 -12.28 -15.37 -10.54
CA SER A 91 -13.67 -15.62 -10.13
C SER A 91 -13.90 -15.20 -8.66
N ALA A 92 -15.15 -15.20 -8.24
CA ALA A 92 -15.50 -14.94 -6.84
C ALA A 92 -14.96 -16.00 -5.86
N LYS A 93 -14.70 -17.23 -6.34
CA LYS A 93 -14.16 -18.32 -5.53
C LYS A 93 -12.64 -18.25 -5.39
N GLU A 94 -11.95 -17.86 -6.45
CA GLU A 94 -10.47 -17.91 -6.54
C GLU A 94 -9.79 -16.69 -5.92
N ARG A 95 -10.46 -15.53 -5.90
CA ARG A 95 -9.87 -14.23 -5.59
C ARG A 95 -9.13 -14.17 -4.25
N PHE A 96 -9.70 -14.77 -3.20
CA PHE A 96 -9.09 -14.74 -1.88
C PHE A 96 -7.92 -15.71 -1.76
N THR A 97 -8.05 -16.89 -2.35
CA THR A 97 -6.97 -17.88 -2.41
C THR A 97 -5.76 -17.31 -3.17
N ALA A 98 -5.98 -16.69 -4.33
CA ALA A 98 -4.92 -16.05 -5.09
C ALA A 98 -4.21 -14.92 -4.30
N LEU A 99 -4.97 -14.13 -3.51
CA LEU A 99 -4.39 -13.07 -2.68
C LEU A 99 -3.57 -13.66 -1.52
N THR A 100 -4.12 -14.62 -0.78
CA THR A 100 -3.44 -15.25 0.37
C THR A 100 -2.24 -16.11 -0.04
N ALA A 101 -2.31 -16.77 -1.20
CA ALA A 101 -1.18 -17.49 -1.79
C ALA A 101 -0.09 -16.55 -2.34
N GLY A 102 -0.35 -15.25 -2.43
CA GLY A 102 0.59 -14.29 -2.98
C GLY A 102 0.76 -14.37 -4.48
N GLU A 103 -0.22 -14.90 -5.22
CA GLU A 103 -0.25 -14.89 -6.68
C GLU A 103 -0.51 -13.49 -7.22
N ILE A 104 -1.27 -12.69 -6.49
CA ILE A 104 -1.50 -11.28 -6.71
C ILE A 104 -1.01 -10.45 -5.52
N ASP A 105 -0.70 -9.19 -5.73
CA ASP A 105 -0.23 -8.27 -4.69
C ASP A 105 -1.39 -7.48 -4.07
N ILE A 106 -2.41 -7.20 -4.88
CA ILE A 106 -3.65 -6.53 -4.50
C ILE A 106 -4.84 -7.16 -5.22
N LEU A 107 -5.99 -7.03 -4.61
CA LEU A 107 -7.28 -7.43 -5.19
C LEU A 107 -8.17 -6.19 -5.28
N SER A 108 -8.48 -5.73 -6.49
CA SER A 108 -9.40 -4.63 -6.74
C SER A 108 -10.59 -5.14 -7.54
N ARG A 109 -11.71 -5.29 -6.84
CA ARG A 109 -12.97 -5.74 -7.44
C ARG A 109 -14.14 -5.56 -6.47
N ASN A 110 -15.35 -5.81 -6.94
CA ASN A 110 -16.62 -5.78 -6.18
C ASN A 110 -16.61 -6.77 -5.00
N THR A 111 -15.89 -6.44 -3.92
CA THR A 111 -15.73 -7.29 -2.74
C THR A 111 -16.25 -6.58 -1.50
N THR A 112 -17.30 -7.13 -0.88
CA THR A 112 -17.83 -6.58 0.37
C THR A 112 -16.84 -6.78 1.51
N TRP A 113 -16.55 -5.73 2.26
CA TRP A 113 -15.82 -5.82 3.51
C TRP A 113 -16.71 -6.45 4.58
N THR A 114 -16.29 -7.55 5.16
CA THR A 114 -16.97 -8.22 6.26
C THR A 114 -15.98 -8.58 7.35
N LEU A 115 -16.45 -8.67 8.58
CA LEU A 115 -15.59 -9.03 9.72
C LEU A 115 -14.90 -10.37 9.51
N SER A 116 -15.62 -11.39 8.99
CA SER A 116 -15.01 -12.70 8.72
C SER A 116 -13.90 -12.64 7.67
N ARG A 117 -14.03 -11.83 6.65
CA ARG A 117 -12.97 -11.66 5.63
C ARG A 117 -11.74 -10.95 6.17
N ASP A 118 -11.96 -9.97 7.03
CA ASP A 118 -10.88 -9.22 7.67
C ASP A 118 -10.15 -10.05 8.74
N ALA A 119 -10.90 -10.62 9.69
CA ALA A 119 -10.36 -11.32 10.84
C ALA A 119 -9.98 -12.79 10.55
N ASP A 120 -10.88 -13.58 9.89
CA ASP A 120 -10.69 -15.03 9.75
C ASP A 120 -9.76 -15.37 8.59
N ILE A 121 -9.82 -14.60 7.50
CA ILE A 121 -8.97 -14.82 6.31
C ILE A 121 -7.68 -14.00 6.39
N GLY A 122 -7.62 -13.01 7.28
CA GLY A 122 -6.45 -12.14 7.45
C GLY A 122 -6.24 -11.18 6.27
N LEU A 123 -7.33 -10.71 5.65
CA LEU A 123 -7.29 -9.73 4.59
C LEU A 123 -7.25 -8.32 5.20
N THR A 124 -6.45 -7.45 4.60
CA THR A 124 -6.48 -6.02 4.92
C THR A 124 -7.28 -5.28 3.87
N PHE A 125 -8.42 -4.72 4.26
CA PHE A 125 -9.22 -3.85 3.41
C PHE A 125 -8.70 -2.42 3.53
N VAL A 126 -8.61 -1.73 2.39
CA VAL A 126 -8.24 -0.32 2.28
C VAL A 126 -9.33 0.39 1.46
N GLY A 127 -10.01 1.34 2.05
CA GLY A 127 -11.09 2.08 1.41
C GLY A 127 -11.47 3.28 2.22
#